data_53bbf09bf404c179788e1d72454bc4d6
#
_entry.id   53bbf09bf404c179788e1d72454bc4d6
#
_cell.length_a   1.000
_cell.length_b   1.000
_cell.length_c   1.000
_cell.angle_alpha   90.00
_cell.angle_beta   90.00
_cell.angle_gamma   90.00
#
_symmetry.space_group_name_H-M   'P 1'
#
loop_
_entity.id
_entity.type
_entity.pdbx_description
1 polymer ?
#
loop_
_entity_poly.entity_id
_entity_poly.type
_entity_poly.pdbx_seq_one_letter_code
_entity_poly.pdbx_strand_id
1 'polypeptide(L)'
;MTETKENGQTKIVPPIDPKAVMSILNGALGARMKLWLKSCYHCGLCADSCFFYLAHGKDPKYSPSYKIIQTLGKLFKKKGNVDRAFLEEAADIVWGNCTACRRCSMYCPFGIDMGVMFGTVRAVCAAHNLSPEALLIATKNYEEFDNQMAVTEEEWVDTCKWMEDETSEELPGLQIPMDKKGAKILYTINVREAKFYPQDIAQAAMIFHVAGEDWTLSTKGWDDTNLAMFAGKMKTAAEHVKSTYDAAEELGVKQIAITE
;
A
#
# COMPACT_ATOMS: atom_id res chain seq x y z
N MET A 1 18.64 10.32 25.08
CA MET A 1 17.69 11.22 24.37
C MET A 1 18.48 11.79 23.21
N THR A 2 18.02 11.56 21.99
CA THR A 2 18.69 12.07 20.78
C THR A 2 17.96 13.35 20.37
N GLU A 3 18.69 14.44 20.18
CA GLU A 3 18.13 15.68 19.67
C GLU A 3 18.17 15.65 18.14
N THR A 4 17.02 15.85 17.49
CA THR A 4 16.94 16.05 16.03
C THR A 4 16.50 17.47 15.74
N LYS A 5 17.10 18.12 14.75
CA LYS A 5 16.66 19.46 14.31
C LYS A 5 15.75 19.31 13.09
N GLU A 6 14.49 19.62 13.26
CA GLU A 6 13.52 19.79 12.17
C GLU A 6 13.03 21.25 12.17
N ASN A 7 13.15 21.94 11.05
CA ASN A 7 12.70 23.33 10.87
C ASN A 7 13.18 24.32 11.98
N GLY A 8 14.42 24.14 12.48
CA GLY A 8 14.99 25.01 13.49
C GLY A 8 14.52 24.76 14.93
N GLN A 9 13.64 23.79 15.16
CA GLN A 9 13.19 23.37 16.49
C GLN A 9 13.86 22.07 16.91
N THR A 10 14.40 22.03 18.13
CA THR A 10 14.97 20.81 18.72
C THR A 10 13.82 19.95 19.24
N LYS A 11 13.55 18.82 18.57
CA LYS A 11 12.61 17.82 19.07
C LYS A 11 13.38 16.76 19.86
N ILE A 12 12.93 16.50 21.08
CA ILE A 12 13.41 15.38 21.90
C ILE A 12 12.74 14.12 21.36
N VAL A 13 13.50 13.24 20.72
CA VAL A 13 13.00 11.97 20.21
C VAL A 13 13.22 10.89 21.27
N PRO A 14 12.18 10.14 21.66
CA PRO A 14 12.33 9.07 22.62
C PRO A 14 13.28 7.99 22.11
N PRO A 15 14.01 7.29 23.00
CA PRO A 15 14.85 6.18 22.62
C PRO A 15 14.05 5.06 21.98
N ILE A 16 14.68 4.30 21.08
CA ILE A 16 14.05 3.14 20.44
C ILE A 16 13.79 2.07 21.50
N ASP A 17 12.55 1.59 21.61
CA ASP A 17 12.21 0.47 22.50
C ASP A 17 12.43 -0.86 21.76
N PRO A 18 13.43 -1.66 22.17
CA PRO A 18 13.70 -2.97 21.55
C PRO A 18 12.51 -3.93 21.67
N LYS A 19 11.68 -3.82 22.71
CA LYS A 19 10.50 -4.68 22.88
C LYS A 19 9.43 -4.35 21.84
N ALA A 20 9.19 -3.06 21.59
CA ALA A 20 8.25 -2.61 20.55
C ALA A 20 8.71 -3.09 19.16
N VAL A 21 10.01 -2.93 18.85
CA VAL A 21 10.59 -3.45 17.59
C VAL A 21 10.38 -4.96 17.50
N MET A 22 10.72 -5.73 18.53
CA MET A 22 10.59 -7.18 18.51
C MET A 22 9.15 -7.66 18.46
N SER A 23 8.19 -6.91 19.00
CA SER A 23 6.77 -7.20 18.89
C SER A 23 6.33 -7.20 17.42
N ILE A 24 6.73 -6.19 16.64
CA ILE A 24 6.45 -6.12 15.20
C ILE A 24 7.14 -7.27 14.45
N LEU A 25 8.43 -7.50 14.73
CA LEU A 25 9.22 -8.54 14.05
C LEU A 25 8.74 -9.96 14.34
N ASN A 26 8.17 -10.22 15.50
CA ASN A 26 7.62 -11.53 15.91
C ASN A 26 6.11 -11.66 15.64
N GLY A 27 5.51 -10.75 14.89
CA GLY A 27 4.13 -10.87 14.42
C GLY A 27 3.89 -12.16 13.61
N ALA A 28 2.71 -12.31 13.02
CA ALA A 28 2.24 -13.54 12.37
C ALA A 28 3.26 -14.19 11.40
N LEU A 29 4.08 -13.39 10.73
CA LEU A 29 5.09 -13.89 9.77
C LEU A 29 6.51 -13.91 10.33
N GLY A 30 6.73 -13.61 11.61
CA GLY A 30 8.05 -13.49 12.20
C GLY A 30 8.91 -14.75 12.09
N ALA A 31 8.34 -15.93 12.36
CA ALA A 31 9.02 -17.20 12.20
C ALA A 31 9.40 -17.48 10.74
N ARG A 32 8.48 -17.18 9.81
CA ARG A 32 8.72 -17.33 8.36
C ARG A 32 9.80 -16.39 7.85
N MET A 33 9.82 -15.14 8.30
CA MET A 33 10.89 -14.18 7.94
C MET A 33 12.27 -14.63 8.43
N LYS A 34 12.35 -15.19 9.63
CA LYS A 34 13.62 -15.79 10.14
C LYS A 34 14.07 -16.97 9.28
N LEU A 35 13.13 -17.81 8.82
CA LEU A 35 13.43 -18.89 7.89
C LEU A 35 13.93 -18.34 6.54
N TRP A 36 13.22 -17.37 5.96
CA TRP A 36 13.63 -16.75 4.70
C TRP A 36 15.01 -16.10 4.74
N LEU A 37 15.37 -15.43 5.85
CA LEU A 37 16.72 -14.89 6.04
C LEU A 37 17.80 -15.97 6.02
N LYS A 38 17.48 -17.18 6.51
CA LYS A 38 18.41 -18.32 6.51
C LYS A 38 18.44 -19.07 5.19
N SER A 39 17.34 -19.08 4.46
CA SER A 39 17.18 -19.81 3.19
C SER A 39 17.69 -19.04 1.99
N CYS A 40 18.02 -17.76 2.14
CA CYS A 40 18.54 -16.93 1.06
C CYS A 40 19.95 -17.42 0.65
N TYR A 41 20.03 -17.97 -0.57
CA TYR A 41 21.29 -18.51 -1.13
C TYR A 41 22.12 -17.47 -1.87
N HIS A 42 21.70 -16.21 -1.89
CA HIS A 42 22.38 -15.09 -2.58
C HIS A 42 22.61 -15.33 -4.09
N CYS A 43 21.70 -16.00 -4.76
CA CYS A 43 21.84 -16.37 -6.19
C CYS A 43 21.76 -15.17 -7.16
N GLY A 44 21.34 -13.98 -6.71
CA GLY A 44 21.32 -12.75 -7.51
C GLY A 44 20.07 -12.51 -8.35
N LEU A 45 19.17 -13.50 -8.57
CA LEU A 45 17.98 -13.33 -9.42
C LEU A 45 17.05 -12.18 -8.99
N CYS A 46 16.92 -11.95 -7.69
CA CYS A 46 16.19 -10.79 -7.17
C CYS A 46 16.86 -9.46 -7.52
N ALA A 47 18.19 -9.43 -7.65
CA ALA A 47 18.94 -8.24 -8.02
C ALA A 47 18.76 -7.94 -9.53
N ASP A 48 18.88 -8.96 -10.39
CA ASP A 48 18.68 -8.80 -11.84
C ASP A 48 17.25 -8.38 -12.20
N SER A 49 16.27 -8.64 -11.34
CA SER A 49 14.89 -8.16 -11.51
C SER A 49 14.64 -6.75 -10.93
N CYS A 50 15.56 -6.19 -10.14
CA CYS A 50 15.40 -4.93 -9.42
C CYS A 50 15.90 -3.74 -10.23
N PHE A 51 15.00 -2.83 -10.61
CA PHE A 51 15.41 -1.65 -11.39
C PHE A 51 16.34 -0.71 -10.61
N PHE A 52 16.24 -0.60 -9.28
CA PHE A 52 17.22 0.17 -8.49
C PHE A 52 18.62 -0.40 -8.63
N TYR A 53 18.78 -1.71 -8.57
CA TYR A 53 20.07 -2.36 -8.78
C TYR A 53 20.61 -2.11 -10.18
N LEU A 54 19.76 -2.24 -11.18
CA LEU A 54 20.13 -2.02 -12.59
C LEU A 54 20.46 -0.55 -12.87
N ALA A 55 19.66 0.38 -12.38
CA ALA A 55 19.85 1.82 -12.58
C ALA A 55 21.13 2.37 -11.90
N HIS A 56 21.59 1.70 -10.84
CA HIS A 56 22.82 2.08 -10.14
C HIS A 56 24.03 1.24 -10.55
N GLY A 57 24.09 0.83 -11.82
CA GLY A 57 25.26 0.13 -12.37
C GLY A 57 25.54 -1.22 -11.73
N LYS A 58 24.51 -1.89 -11.20
CA LYS A 58 24.61 -3.19 -10.50
C LYS A 58 25.43 -3.14 -9.20
N ASP A 59 25.46 -1.99 -8.53
CA ASP A 59 26.09 -1.88 -7.22
C ASP A 59 25.36 -2.79 -6.20
N PRO A 60 26.07 -3.74 -5.56
CA PRO A 60 25.50 -4.72 -4.63
C PRO A 60 24.65 -4.12 -3.51
N LYS A 61 24.92 -2.89 -3.07
CA LYS A 61 24.16 -2.21 -2.01
C LYS A 61 22.68 -1.98 -2.39
N TYR A 62 22.36 -1.92 -3.69
CA TYR A 62 21.00 -1.77 -4.17
C TYR A 62 20.28 -3.10 -4.43
N SER A 63 20.97 -4.23 -4.25
CA SER A 63 20.32 -5.54 -4.41
C SER A 63 19.31 -5.79 -3.29
N PRO A 64 18.14 -6.40 -3.58
CA PRO A 64 17.11 -6.68 -2.57
C PRO A 64 17.62 -7.52 -1.41
N SER A 65 18.41 -8.56 -1.68
CA SER A 65 18.98 -9.41 -0.62
C SER A 65 19.92 -8.65 0.30
N TYR A 66 20.77 -7.77 -0.23
CA TYR A 66 21.65 -6.93 0.59
C TYR A 66 20.82 -5.98 1.46
N LYS A 67 19.85 -5.25 0.86
CA LYS A 67 18.97 -4.33 1.60
C LYS A 67 18.26 -5.03 2.76
N ILE A 68 17.73 -6.22 2.54
CA ILE A 68 17.04 -6.99 3.59
C ILE A 68 18.02 -7.42 4.70
N ILE A 69 19.23 -7.85 4.37
CA ILE A 69 20.23 -8.23 5.38
C ILE A 69 20.63 -7.02 6.22
N GLN A 70 20.86 -5.87 5.58
CA GLN A 70 21.27 -4.65 6.28
C GLN A 70 20.15 -4.05 7.15
N THR A 71 18.90 -4.30 6.86
CA THR A 71 17.75 -3.81 7.63
C THR A 71 17.16 -4.91 8.52
N LEU A 72 16.26 -5.73 8.01
CA LEU A 72 15.55 -6.77 8.76
C LEU A 72 16.51 -7.77 9.42
N GLY A 73 17.57 -8.19 8.70
CA GLY A 73 18.57 -9.12 9.23
C GLY A 73 19.30 -8.57 10.45
N LYS A 74 19.70 -7.29 10.40
CA LYS A 74 20.32 -6.62 11.56
C LYS A 74 19.34 -6.41 12.70
N LEU A 75 18.07 -6.06 12.43
CA LEU A 75 17.02 -5.93 13.44
C LEU A 75 16.84 -7.24 14.23
N PHE A 76 16.74 -8.38 13.56
CA PHE A 76 16.66 -9.68 14.23
C PHE A 76 17.95 -10.02 14.98
N LYS A 77 19.12 -9.82 14.37
CA LYS A 77 20.42 -10.13 14.99
C LYS A 77 20.64 -9.34 16.27
N LYS A 78 20.29 -8.05 16.27
CA LYS A 78 20.42 -7.16 17.44
C LYS A 78 19.23 -7.26 18.40
N LYS A 79 18.24 -8.14 18.13
CA LYS A 79 17.02 -8.29 18.94
C LYS A 79 16.31 -6.95 19.18
N GLY A 80 16.22 -6.12 18.14
CA GLY A 80 15.61 -4.79 18.21
C GLY A 80 16.44 -3.71 18.90
N ASN A 81 17.60 -4.04 19.46
CA ASN A 81 18.49 -3.07 20.12
C ASN A 81 19.28 -2.28 19.07
N VAL A 82 18.64 -1.25 18.53
CA VAL A 82 19.19 -0.34 17.51
C VAL A 82 18.98 1.11 17.94
N ASP A 83 19.78 2.00 17.40
CA ASP A 83 19.64 3.43 17.59
C ASP A 83 18.78 4.10 16.51
N ARG A 84 18.51 5.38 16.67
CA ARG A 84 17.74 6.20 15.75
C ARG A 84 18.41 6.27 14.37
N ALA A 85 19.73 6.48 14.33
CA ALA A 85 20.50 6.58 13.10
C ALA A 85 20.36 5.31 12.24
N PHE A 86 20.39 4.13 12.86
CA PHE A 86 20.14 2.87 12.16
C PHE A 86 18.72 2.82 11.55
N LEU A 87 17.69 3.29 12.27
CA LEU A 87 16.33 3.29 11.73
C LEU A 87 16.15 4.32 10.61
N GLU A 88 16.83 5.45 10.67
CA GLU A 88 16.87 6.45 9.59
C GLU A 88 17.52 5.89 8.34
N GLU A 89 18.68 5.22 8.47
CA GLU A 89 19.30 4.50 7.35
C GLU A 89 18.38 3.40 6.79
N ALA A 90 17.70 2.66 7.66
CA ALA A 90 16.74 1.64 7.23
C ALA A 90 15.54 2.26 6.50
N ALA A 91 15.05 3.42 6.93
CA ALA A 91 13.99 4.18 6.28
C ALA A 91 14.41 4.62 4.86
N ASP A 92 15.60 5.18 4.70
CA ASP A 92 16.16 5.53 3.39
C ASP A 92 16.25 4.33 2.46
N ILE A 93 16.63 3.17 3.00
CA ILE A 93 16.69 1.94 2.20
C ILE A 93 15.28 1.50 1.75
N VAL A 94 14.29 1.49 2.64
CA VAL A 94 12.98 0.89 2.34
C VAL A 94 12.03 1.82 1.63
N TRP A 95 12.24 3.14 1.67
CA TRP A 95 11.46 4.11 0.91
C TRP A 95 12.26 4.76 -0.22
N GLY A 96 13.51 5.15 0.00
CA GLY A 96 14.35 5.77 -1.02
C GLY A 96 14.83 4.81 -2.10
N ASN A 97 15.05 3.53 -1.75
CA ASN A 97 15.61 2.53 -2.66
C ASN A 97 14.69 1.34 -2.93
N CYS A 98 13.38 1.45 -2.63
CA CYS A 98 12.40 0.38 -2.83
C CYS A 98 10.99 0.94 -3.02
N THR A 99 10.36 0.67 -4.17
CA THR A 99 8.96 1.03 -4.45
C THR A 99 7.95 -0.04 -4.02
N ALA A 100 8.38 -1.11 -3.35
CA ALA A 100 7.55 -2.25 -2.97
C ALA A 100 6.85 -2.99 -4.14
N CYS A 101 7.39 -2.90 -5.36
CA CYS A 101 6.83 -3.55 -6.57
C CYS A 101 6.84 -5.08 -6.53
N ARG A 102 7.43 -5.72 -5.54
CA ARG A 102 7.50 -7.17 -5.30
C ARG A 102 8.16 -8.03 -6.40
N ARG A 103 8.74 -7.44 -7.44
CA ARG A 103 9.44 -8.21 -8.49
C ARG A 103 10.48 -9.16 -7.90
N CYS A 104 11.24 -8.72 -6.90
CA CYS A 104 12.23 -9.55 -6.21
C CYS A 104 11.61 -10.79 -5.52
N SER A 105 10.37 -10.72 -5.05
CA SER A 105 9.64 -11.86 -4.50
C SER A 105 9.23 -12.84 -5.61
N MET A 106 8.75 -12.32 -6.74
CA MET A 106 8.31 -13.14 -7.89
C MET A 106 9.45 -13.92 -8.54
N TYR A 107 10.65 -13.33 -8.61
CA TYR A 107 11.82 -13.97 -9.22
C TYR A 107 12.63 -14.82 -8.23
N CYS A 108 12.21 -14.93 -6.98
CA CYS A 108 12.91 -15.74 -6.01
C CYS A 108 12.59 -17.24 -6.16
N PRO A 109 13.54 -18.12 -6.56
CA PRO A 109 13.28 -19.54 -6.75
C PRO A 109 13.00 -20.29 -5.44
N PHE A 110 13.32 -19.65 -4.29
CA PHE A 110 13.07 -20.20 -2.95
C PHE A 110 11.76 -19.69 -2.32
N GLY A 111 10.94 -18.95 -3.07
CA GLY A 111 9.68 -18.42 -2.58
C GLY A 111 9.83 -17.42 -1.43
N ILE A 112 10.97 -16.71 -1.34
CA ILE A 112 11.19 -15.67 -0.33
C ILE A 112 10.39 -14.44 -0.69
N ASP A 113 9.42 -14.06 0.14
CA ASP A 113 8.67 -12.82 -0.06
C ASP A 113 9.41 -11.62 0.53
N MET A 114 10.27 -11.03 -0.29
CA MET A 114 11.02 -9.83 0.09
C MET A 114 10.11 -8.61 0.25
N GLY A 115 8.96 -8.58 -0.44
CA GLY A 115 7.96 -7.52 -0.29
C GLY A 115 7.42 -7.45 1.13
N VAL A 116 7.04 -8.60 1.70
CA VAL A 116 6.63 -8.70 3.12
C VAL A 116 7.75 -8.29 4.07
N MET A 117 8.99 -8.71 3.77
CA MET A 117 10.14 -8.36 4.61
C MET A 117 10.40 -6.84 4.62
N PHE A 118 10.33 -6.17 3.45
CA PHE A 118 10.43 -4.71 3.35
C PHE A 118 9.26 -4.00 4.05
N GLY A 119 8.04 -4.50 3.87
CA GLY A 119 6.84 -3.98 4.56
C GLY A 119 6.99 -4.04 6.08
N THR A 120 7.57 -5.11 6.62
CA THR A 120 7.84 -5.24 8.06
C THR A 120 8.88 -4.21 8.54
N VAL A 121 9.93 -3.94 7.76
CA VAL A 121 10.89 -2.87 8.10
C VAL A 121 10.21 -1.51 8.08
N ARG A 122 9.35 -1.24 7.07
CA ARG A 122 8.53 -0.01 7.04
C ARG A 122 7.66 0.12 8.28
N ALA A 123 7.02 -0.96 8.73
CA ALA A 123 6.19 -0.95 9.94
C ALA A 123 7.02 -0.62 11.19
N VAL A 124 8.25 -1.14 11.31
CA VAL A 124 9.17 -0.76 12.40
C VAL A 124 9.53 0.72 12.32
N CYS A 125 9.90 1.22 11.16
CA CYS A 125 10.23 2.64 10.97
C CYS A 125 9.02 3.55 11.24
N ALA A 126 7.82 3.15 10.79
CA ALA A 126 6.56 3.86 11.00
C ALA A 126 6.17 3.96 12.49
N ALA A 127 6.44 2.91 13.28
CA ALA A 127 6.22 2.92 14.72
C ALA A 127 7.14 3.92 15.45
N HIS A 128 8.20 4.37 14.79
CA HIS A 128 9.16 5.34 15.31
C HIS A 128 9.12 6.68 14.56
N ASN A 129 7.99 6.99 13.91
CA ASN A 129 7.73 8.26 13.20
C ASN A 129 8.75 8.57 12.08
N LEU A 130 9.09 7.56 11.28
CA LEU A 130 10.00 7.70 10.14
C LEU A 130 9.33 7.48 8.78
N SER A 131 7.98 7.37 8.75
CA SER A 131 7.26 7.30 7.47
C SER A 131 7.33 8.62 6.71
N PRO A 132 7.41 8.60 5.37
CA PRO A 132 7.34 9.80 4.54
C PRO A 132 6.04 10.58 4.78
N GLU A 133 6.15 11.91 4.90
CA GLU A 133 5.03 12.78 5.25
C GLU A 133 3.84 12.65 4.29
N ALA A 134 4.10 12.61 2.97
CA ALA A 134 3.03 12.45 1.97
C ALA A 134 2.22 11.17 2.18
N LEU A 135 2.86 10.05 2.58
CA LEU A 135 2.17 8.81 2.90
C LEU A 135 1.40 8.88 4.22
N LEU A 136 1.86 9.69 5.18
CA LEU A 136 1.14 9.92 6.43
C LEU A 136 -0.13 10.75 6.21
N ILE A 137 -0.09 11.75 5.31
CA ILE A 137 -1.28 12.52 4.92
C ILE A 137 -2.33 11.59 4.29
N ALA A 138 -1.93 10.75 3.33
CA ALA A 138 -2.83 9.76 2.73
C ALA A 138 -3.41 8.80 3.78
N THR A 139 -2.58 8.33 4.73
CA THR A 139 -3.03 7.45 5.82
C THR A 139 -4.10 8.12 6.68
N LYS A 140 -3.91 9.40 7.02
CA LYS A 140 -4.88 10.17 7.79
C LYS A 140 -6.20 10.36 7.02
N ASN A 141 -6.12 10.60 5.71
CA ASN A 141 -7.31 10.72 4.89
C ASN A 141 -8.12 9.40 4.87
N TYR A 142 -7.47 8.23 4.83
CA TYR A 142 -8.19 6.95 4.97
C TYR A 142 -8.95 6.83 6.30
N GLU A 143 -8.35 7.29 7.40
CA GLU A 143 -8.98 7.23 8.72
C GLU A 143 -10.20 8.14 8.84
N GLU A 144 -10.24 9.25 8.07
CA GLU A 144 -11.29 10.25 8.13
C GLU A 144 -12.34 10.10 7.00
N PHE A 145 -11.93 9.67 5.79
CA PHE A 145 -12.75 9.70 4.56
C PHE A 145 -12.83 8.35 3.84
N ASP A 146 -12.20 7.31 4.34
CA ASP A 146 -12.12 5.99 3.67
C ASP A 146 -11.47 6.03 2.27
N ASN A 147 -10.72 7.09 1.96
CA ASN A 147 -9.94 7.24 0.74
C ASN A 147 -8.73 8.16 0.93
N GLN A 148 -7.71 8.03 0.07
CA GLN A 148 -6.43 8.73 0.25
C GLN A 148 -6.46 10.25 -0.03
N MET A 149 -7.48 10.77 -0.70
CA MET A 149 -7.54 12.17 -1.16
C MET A 149 -8.61 13.01 -0.49
N ALA A 150 -9.21 12.50 0.58
CA ALA A 150 -10.26 13.18 1.33
C ALA A 150 -11.46 13.59 0.44
N VAL A 151 -11.85 12.74 -0.50
CA VAL A 151 -13.08 12.89 -1.28
C VAL A 151 -14.26 12.54 -0.38
N THR A 152 -15.23 13.43 -0.25
CA THR A 152 -16.45 13.18 0.52
C THR A 152 -17.41 12.25 -0.23
N GLU A 153 -18.32 11.60 0.50
CA GLU A 153 -19.37 10.77 -0.13
C GLU A 153 -20.21 11.58 -1.12
N GLU A 154 -20.54 12.83 -0.79
CA GLU A 154 -21.29 13.73 -1.66
C GLU A 154 -20.54 14.02 -2.97
N GLU A 155 -19.25 14.40 -2.89
CA GLU A 155 -18.40 14.62 -4.07
C GLU A 155 -18.30 13.37 -4.94
N TRP A 156 -18.18 12.20 -4.32
CA TRP A 156 -18.09 10.93 -5.03
C TRP A 156 -19.37 10.61 -5.80
N VAL A 157 -20.51 10.69 -5.13
CA VAL A 157 -21.82 10.43 -5.73
C VAL A 157 -22.13 11.43 -6.85
N ASP A 158 -21.81 12.70 -6.65
CA ASP A 158 -22.05 13.74 -7.66
C ASP A 158 -21.13 13.55 -8.88
N THR A 159 -19.88 13.11 -8.69
CA THR A 159 -18.98 12.77 -9.80
C THR A 159 -19.55 11.61 -10.64
N CYS A 160 -20.07 10.56 -10.00
CA CYS A 160 -20.67 9.43 -10.71
C CYS A 160 -21.92 9.84 -11.48
N LYS A 161 -22.79 10.67 -10.91
CA LYS A 161 -23.98 11.19 -11.60
C LYS A 161 -23.62 12.04 -12.80
N TRP A 162 -22.64 12.93 -12.63
CA TRP A 162 -22.15 13.76 -13.74
C TRP A 162 -21.63 12.89 -14.90
N MET A 163 -20.86 11.85 -14.62
CA MET A 163 -20.40 10.93 -15.65
C MET A 163 -21.51 10.10 -16.28
N GLU A 164 -22.54 9.73 -15.52
CA GLU A 164 -23.75 9.08 -16.06
C GLU A 164 -24.48 10.00 -17.04
N ASP A 165 -24.70 11.26 -16.67
CA ASP A 165 -25.41 12.24 -17.50
C ASP A 165 -24.65 12.47 -18.83
N GLU A 166 -23.33 12.69 -18.78
CA GLU A 166 -22.52 12.87 -19.99
C GLU A 166 -22.51 11.64 -20.92
N THR A 167 -22.36 10.45 -20.36
CA THR A 167 -22.27 9.22 -21.15
C THR A 167 -23.62 8.73 -21.68
N SER A 168 -24.72 9.05 -20.99
CA SER A 168 -26.06 8.70 -21.45
C SER A 168 -26.48 9.41 -22.75
N GLU A 169 -25.85 10.54 -23.07
CA GLU A 169 -26.01 11.23 -24.37
C GLU A 169 -25.41 10.42 -25.52
N GLU A 170 -24.27 9.74 -25.28
CA GLU A 170 -23.59 8.91 -26.29
C GLU A 170 -24.18 7.50 -26.39
N LEU A 171 -24.54 6.91 -25.24
CA LEU A 171 -25.09 5.56 -25.13
C LEU A 171 -26.43 5.58 -24.37
N PRO A 172 -27.57 5.74 -25.08
CA PRO A 172 -28.90 5.77 -24.46
C PRO A 172 -29.16 4.52 -23.61
N GLY A 173 -29.56 4.73 -22.35
CA GLY A 173 -29.87 3.67 -21.39
C GLY A 173 -28.67 3.20 -20.56
N LEU A 174 -27.49 3.80 -20.74
CA LEU A 174 -26.38 3.59 -19.83
C LEU A 174 -26.76 4.10 -18.44
N GLN A 175 -26.34 3.35 -17.42
CA GLN A 175 -26.46 3.73 -16.02
C GLN A 175 -25.13 3.43 -15.30
N ILE A 176 -24.78 4.26 -14.35
CA ILE A 176 -23.69 4.02 -13.40
C ILE A 176 -24.33 3.62 -12.05
N PRO A 177 -24.55 2.32 -11.81
CA PRO A 177 -25.28 1.88 -10.63
C PRO A 177 -24.44 2.09 -9.36
N MET A 178 -25.07 2.74 -8.37
CA MET A 178 -24.49 2.94 -7.03
C MET A 178 -25.26 2.08 -6.03
N ASP A 179 -24.52 1.37 -5.17
CA ASP A 179 -25.05 0.53 -4.09
C ASP A 179 -26.14 -0.47 -4.51
N LYS A 180 -26.06 -0.99 -5.74
CA LYS A 180 -27.01 -1.98 -6.28
C LYS A 180 -26.81 -3.31 -5.59
N LYS A 181 -27.82 -3.73 -4.80
CA LYS A 181 -27.83 -5.01 -4.11
C LYS A 181 -27.90 -6.19 -5.08
N GLY A 182 -27.11 -7.22 -4.81
CA GLY A 182 -27.10 -8.48 -5.57
C GLY A 182 -26.45 -8.39 -6.96
N ALA A 183 -25.78 -7.30 -7.29
CA ALA A 183 -24.97 -7.21 -8.49
C ALA A 183 -23.91 -8.32 -8.52
N LYS A 184 -23.47 -8.71 -9.71
CA LYS A 184 -22.41 -9.71 -9.87
C LYS A 184 -21.05 -9.17 -9.45
N ILE A 185 -20.75 -7.91 -9.81
CA ILE A 185 -19.44 -7.27 -9.66
C ILE A 185 -19.56 -5.98 -8.85
N LEU A 186 -18.78 -5.84 -7.78
CA LEU A 186 -18.43 -4.54 -7.22
C LEU A 186 -17.16 -4.05 -7.94
N TYR A 187 -17.27 -2.92 -8.62
CA TYR A 187 -16.13 -2.27 -9.26
C TYR A 187 -15.54 -1.22 -8.32
N THR A 188 -14.26 -1.32 -8.03
CA THR A 188 -13.52 -0.35 -7.21
C THR A 188 -12.51 0.38 -8.08
N ILE A 189 -12.21 1.62 -7.74
CA ILE A 189 -11.35 2.49 -8.52
C ILE A 189 -10.34 3.20 -7.63
N ASN A 190 -9.30 3.73 -8.24
CA ASN A 190 -8.41 4.65 -7.55
C ASN A 190 -9.08 6.01 -7.39
N VAL A 191 -9.01 6.61 -6.21
CA VAL A 191 -9.59 7.93 -5.91
C VAL A 191 -9.11 9.05 -6.85
N ARG A 192 -7.93 8.90 -7.48
CA ARG A 192 -7.44 9.84 -8.51
C ARG A 192 -8.35 9.88 -9.73
N GLU A 193 -8.96 8.76 -10.10
CA GLU A 193 -9.95 8.69 -11.18
C GLU A 193 -11.13 9.58 -10.83
N ALA A 194 -11.71 9.41 -9.64
CA ALA A 194 -12.82 10.24 -9.19
C ALA A 194 -12.49 11.75 -9.17
N LYS A 195 -11.25 12.10 -8.80
CA LYS A 195 -10.88 13.51 -8.55
C LYS A 195 -10.31 14.23 -9.78
N PHE A 196 -9.55 13.54 -10.63
CA PHE A 196 -8.80 14.16 -11.72
C PHE A 196 -9.09 13.58 -13.10
N TYR A 197 -9.65 12.38 -13.17
CA TYR A 197 -9.87 11.64 -14.41
C TYR A 197 -11.26 10.97 -14.42
N PRO A 198 -12.35 11.71 -14.14
CA PRO A 198 -13.69 11.12 -14.01
C PRO A 198 -14.14 10.41 -15.29
N GLN A 199 -13.57 10.77 -16.45
CA GLN A 199 -13.83 10.07 -17.71
C GLN A 199 -13.47 8.58 -17.68
N ASP A 200 -12.55 8.16 -16.80
CA ASP A 200 -12.20 6.73 -16.66
C ASP A 200 -13.39 5.94 -16.10
N ILE A 201 -14.18 6.55 -15.20
CA ILE A 201 -15.44 6.00 -14.69
C ILE A 201 -16.45 5.86 -15.83
N ALA A 202 -16.60 6.90 -16.64
CA ALA A 202 -17.47 6.93 -17.79
C ALA A 202 -17.12 5.82 -18.79
N GLN A 203 -15.85 5.68 -19.13
CA GLN A 203 -15.36 4.67 -20.07
C GLN A 203 -15.56 3.25 -19.53
N ALA A 204 -15.30 3.01 -18.24
CA ALA A 204 -15.58 1.73 -17.61
C ALA A 204 -17.08 1.39 -17.66
N ALA A 205 -17.94 2.38 -17.37
CA ALA A 205 -19.38 2.21 -17.45
C ALA A 205 -19.87 1.89 -18.88
N MET A 206 -19.31 2.56 -19.90
CA MET A 206 -19.58 2.26 -21.31
C MET A 206 -19.20 0.83 -21.68
N ILE A 207 -18.01 0.36 -21.24
CA ILE A 207 -17.55 -1.01 -21.47
C ILE A 207 -18.49 -2.01 -20.81
N PHE A 208 -18.85 -1.82 -19.55
CA PHE A 208 -19.78 -2.71 -18.83
C PHE A 208 -21.17 -2.72 -19.44
N HIS A 209 -21.67 -1.56 -19.90
CA HIS A 209 -22.96 -1.45 -20.58
C HIS A 209 -22.99 -2.27 -21.88
N VAL A 210 -21.97 -2.09 -22.75
CA VAL A 210 -21.87 -2.83 -24.02
C VAL A 210 -21.63 -4.32 -23.80
N ALA A 211 -20.88 -4.69 -22.76
CA ALA A 211 -20.65 -6.08 -22.39
C ALA A 211 -21.87 -6.74 -21.71
N GLY A 212 -22.89 -5.97 -21.30
CA GLY A 212 -24.04 -6.49 -20.59
C GLY A 212 -23.69 -7.02 -19.18
N GLU A 213 -22.65 -6.45 -18.55
CA GLU A 213 -22.24 -6.87 -17.21
C GLU A 213 -23.17 -6.33 -16.12
N ASP A 214 -23.40 -7.16 -15.11
CA ASP A 214 -24.17 -6.81 -13.92
C ASP A 214 -23.19 -6.33 -12.82
N TRP A 215 -23.07 -5.03 -12.67
CA TRP A 215 -22.07 -4.39 -11.82
C TRP A 215 -22.64 -3.26 -10.96
N THR A 216 -21.87 -2.80 -10.02
CA THR A 216 -22.15 -1.62 -9.20
C THR A 216 -20.88 -0.97 -8.71
N LEU A 217 -20.91 0.35 -8.48
CA LEU A 217 -20.03 1.06 -7.58
C LEU A 217 -20.60 1.02 -6.16
N SER A 218 -19.83 1.43 -5.18
CA SER A 218 -20.29 1.61 -3.80
C SER A 218 -20.01 3.02 -3.32
N THR A 219 -20.84 3.52 -2.41
CA THR A 219 -20.57 4.77 -1.69
C THR A 219 -19.48 4.61 -0.63
N LYS A 220 -19.13 3.38 -0.23
CA LYS A 220 -18.13 3.05 0.78
C LYS A 220 -17.14 2.03 0.26
N GLY A 221 -15.89 2.09 0.74
CA GLY A 221 -14.85 1.12 0.42
C GLY A 221 -14.51 1.03 -1.08
N TRP A 222 -14.70 2.10 -1.83
CA TRP A 222 -14.55 2.16 -3.29
C TRP A 222 -13.13 2.51 -3.76
N ASP A 223 -12.30 3.16 -2.92
CA ASP A 223 -10.88 3.44 -3.24
C ASP A 223 -10.06 2.16 -3.08
N ASP A 224 -9.46 1.64 -4.15
CA ASP A 224 -8.67 0.41 -4.12
C ASP A 224 -7.18 0.64 -3.88
N THR A 225 -6.75 1.89 -3.76
CA THR A 225 -5.34 2.24 -3.51
C THR A 225 -5.00 2.22 -2.04
N ASN A 226 -4.05 1.38 -1.63
CA ASN A 226 -3.67 1.25 -0.22
C ASN A 226 -2.30 1.87 0.10
N LEU A 227 -2.21 3.21 0.17
CA LEU A 227 -0.98 3.92 0.54
C LEU A 227 -0.60 3.75 2.01
N ALA A 228 -1.53 3.40 2.90
CA ALA A 228 -1.24 3.11 4.30
C ALA A 228 -0.29 1.89 4.43
N MET A 229 -0.42 0.89 3.56
CA MET A 229 0.51 -0.23 3.47
C MET A 229 1.93 0.25 3.11
N PHE A 230 2.04 1.20 2.17
CA PHE A 230 3.33 1.78 1.79
C PHE A 230 3.92 2.66 2.89
N ALA A 231 3.08 3.32 3.69
CA ALA A 231 3.49 4.08 4.87
C ALA A 231 4.00 3.20 6.03
N GLY A 232 3.78 1.88 5.98
CA GLY A 232 4.06 0.97 7.09
C GLY A 232 2.97 0.99 8.18
N LYS A 233 1.82 1.62 7.94
CA LYS A 233 0.67 1.69 8.84
C LYS A 233 -0.27 0.50 8.62
N MET A 234 0.20 -0.68 9.03
CA MET A 234 -0.45 -1.95 8.70
C MET A 234 -1.87 -2.09 9.26
N LYS A 235 -2.19 -1.45 10.40
CA LYS A 235 -3.53 -1.47 10.97
C LYS A 235 -4.50 -0.70 10.05
N THR A 236 -4.20 0.55 9.73
CA THR A 236 -5.01 1.36 8.80
C THR A 236 -5.12 0.70 7.43
N ALA A 237 -4.02 0.10 6.95
CA ALA A 237 -4.04 -0.64 5.69
C ALA A 237 -5.02 -1.84 5.70
N ALA A 238 -5.10 -2.54 6.81
CA ALA A 238 -6.03 -3.66 6.97
C ALA A 238 -7.49 -3.19 7.13
N GLU A 239 -7.72 -2.09 7.84
CA GLU A 239 -9.03 -1.47 8.02
C GLU A 239 -9.58 -0.97 6.68
N HIS A 240 -8.73 -0.36 5.84
CA HIS A 240 -9.11 0.07 4.49
C HIS A 240 -9.52 -1.10 3.59
N VAL A 241 -8.72 -2.17 3.52
CA VAL A 241 -9.11 -3.38 2.78
C VAL A 241 -10.42 -3.97 3.31
N LYS A 242 -10.59 -3.95 4.65
CA LYS A 242 -11.82 -4.45 5.27
C LYS A 242 -13.04 -3.63 4.83
N SER A 243 -12.95 -2.31 4.69
CA SER A 243 -14.04 -1.46 4.21
C SER A 243 -14.56 -1.92 2.86
N THR A 244 -13.68 -2.23 1.91
CA THR A 244 -14.06 -2.76 0.59
C THR A 244 -14.77 -4.12 0.70
N TYR A 245 -14.28 -5.03 1.56
CA TYR A 245 -14.93 -6.32 1.78
C TYR A 245 -16.28 -6.18 2.47
N ASP A 246 -16.38 -5.30 3.47
CA ASP A 246 -17.65 -5.02 4.16
C ASP A 246 -18.70 -4.47 3.17
N ALA A 247 -18.29 -3.56 2.28
CA ALA A 247 -19.16 -3.06 1.22
C ALA A 247 -19.61 -4.19 0.28
N ALA A 248 -18.71 -5.06 -0.14
CA ALA A 248 -19.02 -6.21 -1.00
C ALA A 248 -20.02 -7.17 -0.33
N GLU A 249 -19.84 -7.46 0.96
CA GLU A 249 -20.75 -8.31 1.74
C GLU A 249 -22.12 -7.64 1.91
N GLU A 250 -22.15 -6.35 2.25
CA GLU A 250 -23.39 -5.58 2.41
C GLU A 250 -24.21 -5.53 1.12
N LEU A 251 -23.54 -5.37 -0.02
CA LEU A 251 -24.18 -5.36 -1.34
C LEU A 251 -24.53 -6.75 -1.85
N GLY A 252 -23.94 -7.81 -1.27
CA GLY A 252 -24.20 -9.19 -1.69
C GLY A 252 -23.63 -9.52 -3.07
N VAL A 253 -22.53 -8.88 -3.46
CA VAL A 253 -21.87 -9.11 -4.75
C VAL A 253 -21.09 -10.42 -4.75
N LYS A 254 -20.78 -10.95 -5.93
CA LYS A 254 -20.05 -12.22 -6.08
C LYS A 254 -18.57 -12.03 -6.33
N GLN A 255 -18.19 -10.89 -6.86
CA GLN A 255 -16.82 -10.58 -7.29
C GLN A 255 -16.50 -9.12 -7.01
N ILE A 256 -15.22 -8.84 -6.76
CA ILE A 256 -14.69 -7.47 -6.70
C ILE A 256 -13.74 -7.33 -7.89
N ALA A 257 -13.92 -6.29 -8.69
CA ALA A 257 -13.01 -5.91 -9.76
C ALA A 257 -12.26 -4.65 -9.33
N ILE A 258 -10.94 -4.74 -9.30
CA ILE A 258 -10.02 -3.67 -8.88
C ILE A 258 -9.25 -3.14 -10.08
N THR A 259 -8.98 -1.84 -10.11
CA THR A 259 -8.20 -1.19 -11.19
C THR A 259 -6.70 -1.18 -10.94
N GLU A 260 -6.22 -1.27 -9.69
CA GLU A 260 -4.79 -1.28 -9.33
C GLU A 260 -4.34 -2.53 -8.55
#